data_e11319d40c5f82203ad8fb7e3b7fa066
#
_entry.id   e11319d40c5f82203ad8fb7e3b7fa066
#
_cell.length_a   1.000
_cell.length_b   1.000
_cell.length_c   1.000
_cell.angle_alpha   90.00
_cell.angle_beta   90.00
_cell.angle_gamma   90.00
#
_symmetry.space_group_name_H-M   'P 1'
#
loop_
_entity.id
_entity.type
_entity.pdbx_description
1 polymer ?
#
loop_
_entity_poly.entity_id
_entity_poly.type
_entity_poly.pdbx_seq_one_letter_code
_entity_poly.pdbx_strand_id
1 'polypeptide(L)'
;MKYFALPLLLALGACASTQEVCIDRAGERLNAIQERIETAEGNISRGYAIHVSEEPRASVGFCTGNGYGGGYHSNIGISTCIGTDNGPREQAVAIDVSEERAKLEQLREAFAQEQVTYQAQVAQCRSAFPD
;
A
#
# COMPACT_ATOMS: atom_id res chain seq x y z
N MET A 1 -28.10 -18.60 48.88
CA MET A 1 -26.72 -18.65 48.38
C MET A 1 -26.79 -18.73 46.86
N LYS A 2 -26.55 -17.61 46.19
CA LYS A 2 -26.63 -17.48 44.73
C LYS A 2 -25.21 -17.44 44.16
N TYR A 3 -24.83 -18.51 43.50
CA TYR A 3 -23.53 -18.61 42.82
C TYR A 3 -23.60 -17.81 41.51
N PHE A 4 -22.98 -16.62 41.53
CA PHE A 4 -22.68 -15.85 40.33
C PHE A 4 -21.52 -16.55 39.62
N ALA A 5 -21.81 -17.37 38.62
CA ALA A 5 -20.84 -17.86 37.69
C ALA A 5 -20.50 -16.71 36.71
N LEU A 6 -19.36 -16.11 36.90
CA LEU A 6 -18.78 -15.10 35.99
C LEU A 6 -18.16 -15.86 34.81
N PRO A 7 -18.66 -15.73 33.57
CA PRO A 7 -17.96 -16.28 32.41
C PRO A 7 -16.70 -15.45 32.18
N LEU A 8 -15.56 -16.04 32.49
CA LEU A 8 -14.24 -15.54 32.10
C LEU A 8 -14.13 -15.66 30.58
N LEU A 9 -14.47 -14.59 29.87
CA LEU A 9 -14.20 -14.44 28.45
C LEU A 9 -12.67 -14.37 28.28
N LEU A 10 -12.08 -15.54 27.97
CA LEU A 10 -10.73 -15.65 27.45
C LEU A 10 -10.70 -14.89 26.11
N ALA A 11 -10.23 -13.66 26.13
CA ALA A 11 -9.79 -12.94 24.95
C ALA A 11 -8.57 -13.70 24.39
N LEU A 12 -8.81 -14.62 23.45
CA LEU A 12 -7.80 -15.20 22.59
C LEU A 12 -7.26 -14.05 21.72
N GLY A 13 -6.34 -13.28 22.28
CA GLY A 13 -5.49 -12.42 21.49
C GLY A 13 -4.69 -13.33 20.58
N ALA A 14 -4.98 -13.31 19.28
CA ALA A 14 -4.12 -13.87 18.26
C ALA A 14 -2.83 -13.07 18.24
N CYS A 15 -1.94 -13.30 19.21
CA CYS A 15 -0.56 -12.88 19.12
C CYS A 15 0.06 -13.82 18.09
N ALA A 16 0.50 -13.28 16.94
CA ALA A 16 1.33 -14.03 16.01
C ALA A 16 2.47 -14.68 16.80
N SER A 17 2.74 -15.97 16.55
CA SER A 17 3.82 -16.66 17.25
C SER A 17 5.16 -15.98 16.95
N THR A 18 6.12 -16.06 17.85
CA THR A 18 7.46 -15.48 17.64
C THR A 18 8.10 -16.05 16.37
N GLN A 19 7.79 -17.31 16.05
CA GLN A 19 8.22 -17.98 14.83
C GLN A 19 7.61 -17.32 13.58
N GLU A 20 6.28 -17.06 13.56
CA GLU A 20 5.61 -16.38 12.44
C GLU A 20 6.17 -15.00 12.19
N VAL A 21 6.36 -14.19 13.24
CA VAL A 21 6.98 -12.85 13.12
C VAL A 21 8.39 -12.92 12.54
N CYS A 22 9.17 -13.94 12.91
CA CYS A 22 10.50 -14.17 12.36
C CYS A 22 10.44 -14.50 10.86
N ILE A 23 9.52 -15.38 10.46
CA ILE A 23 9.34 -15.80 9.06
C ILE A 23 8.83 -14.64 8.20
N ASP A 24 7.87 -13.86 8.68
CA ASP A 24 7.33 -12.69 7.98
C ASP A 24 8.43 -11.67 7.70
N ARG A 25 9.25 -11.37 8.71
CA ARG A 25 10.39 -10.45 8.55
C ARG A 25 11.43 -10.99 7.55
N ALA A 26 11.68 -12.29 7.56
CA ALA A 26 12.56 -12.92 6.58
C ALA A 26 12.03 -12.77 5.15
N GLY A 27 10.68 -12.74 4.96
CA GLY A 27 10.02 -12.59 3.66
C GLY A 27 9.94 -11.17 3.12
N GLU A 28 10.18 -10.13 3.92
CA GLU A 28 10.00 -8.73 3.50
C GLU A 28 10.78 -8.36 2.23
N ARG A 29 12.04 -8.78 2.13
CA ARG A 29 12.88 -8.50 0.95
C ARG A 29 12.40 -9.24 -0.30
N LEU A 30 12.01 -10.49 -0.12
CA LEU A 30 11.49 -11.31 -1.21
C LEU A 30 10.21 -10.68 -1.78
N ASN A 31 9.29 -10.27 -0.90
CA ASN A 31 8.05 -9.59 -1.27
C ASN A 31 8.32 -8.26 -1.98
N ALA A 32 9.27 -7.47 -1.49
CA ALA A 32 9.64 -6.19 -2.11
C ALA A 32 10.22 -6.37 -3.53
N ILE A 33 10.96 -7.46 -3.79
CA ILE A 33 11.45 -7.76 -5.14
C ILE A 33 10.29 -8.23 -6.03
N GLN A 34 9.38 -9.04 -5.50
CA GLN A 34 8.20 -9.51 -6.21
C GLN A 34 7.31 -8.34 -6.69
N GLU A 35 7.03 -7.37 -5.84
CA GLU A 35 6.28 -6.16 -6.20
C GLU A 35 6.93 -5.37 -7.34
N ARG A 36 8.26 -5.30 -7.34
CA ARG A 36 9.02 -4.64 -8.42
C ARG A 36 8.93 -5.41 -9.74
N ILE A 37 8.94 -6.74 -9.69
CA ILE A 37 8.73 -7.60 -10.85
C ILE A 37 7.35 -7.34 -11.44
N GLU A 38 6.30 -7.38 -10.62
CA GLU A 38 4.92 -7.13 -11.04
C GLU A 38 4.75 -5.73 -11.65
N THR A 39 5.40 -4.74 -11.06
CA THR A 39 5.42 -3.37 -11.58
C THR A 39 6.08 -3.31 -12.96
N ALA A 40 7.25 -3.92 -13.14
CA ALA A 40 7.96 -3.94 -14.42
C ALA A 40 7.18 -4.70 -15.49
N GLU A 41 6.59 -5.85 -15.17
CA GLU A 41 5.71 -6.60 -16.07
C GLU A 41 4.49 -5.79 -16.48
N GLY A 42 3.86 -5.10 -15.53
CA GLY A 42 2.76 -4.18 -15.78
C GLY A 42 3.15 -3.02 -16.70
N ASN A 43 4.30 -2.41 -16.49
CA ASN A 43 4.82 -1.33 -17.32
C ASN A 43 5.09 -1.80 -18.75
N ILE A 44 5.75 -2.96 -18.92
CA ILE A 44 6.01 -3.57 -20.23
C ILE A 44 4.72 -3.88 -20.97
N SER A 45 3.74 -4.45 -20.27
CA SER A 45 2.44 -4.82 -20.85
C SER A 45 1.65 -3.61 -21.34
N ARG A 46 1.70 -2.50 -20.61
CA ARG A 46 1.01 -1.24 -20.98
C ARG A 46 1.79 -0.38 -21.96
N GLY A 47 3.11 -0.53 -22.01
CA GLY A 47 4.01 0.35 -22.77
C GLY A 47 4.29 1.70 -22.09
N TYR A 48 3.85 1.89 -20.85
CA TYR A 48 4.11 3.08 -20.03
C TYR A 48 4.14 2.73 -18.55
N ALA A 49 4.86 3.54 -17.75
CA ALA A 49 4.83 3.47 -16.31
C ALA A 49 3.74 4.38 -15.72
N ILE A 50 3.24 4.02 -14.56
CA ILE A 50 2.33 4.88 -13.79
C ILE A 50 3.13 5.54 -12.68
N HIS A 51 3.19 6.88 -12.71
CA HIS A 51 3.76 7.67 -11.64
C HIS A 51 2.64 8.23 -10.76
N VAL A 52 2.70 7.96 -9.46
CA VAL A 52 1.75 8.49 -8.49
C VAL A 52 2.38 9.74 -7.86
N SER A 53 1.76 10.90 -8.10
CA SER A 53 2.17 12.17 -7.49
C SER A 53 1.24 12.49 -6.32
N GLU A 54 1.82 12.73 -5.15
CA GLU A 54 1.11 13.15 -3.93
C GLU A 54 1.24 14.67 -3.68
N GLU A 55 1.75 15.43 -4.65
CA GLU A 55 1.92 16.85 -4.47
C GLU A 55 0.57 17.59 -4.38
N PRO A 56 0.36 18.39 -3.31
CA PRO A 56 -0.84 19.21 -3.17
C PRO A 56 -0.89 20.26 -4.28
N ARG A 57 -2.04 20.37 -4.94
CA ARG A 57 -2.27 21.34 -6.03
C ARG A 57 -3.48 22.19 -5.72
N ALA A 58 -3.43 23.43 -6.17
CA ALA A 58 -4.60 24.30 -6.17
C ALA A 58 -5.66 23.75 -7.15
N SER A 59 -6.85 23.51 -6.66
CA SER A 59 -8.01 23.12 -7.48
C SER A 59 -9.01 24.26 -7.54
N VAL A 60 -9.60 24.46 -8.72
CA VAL A 60 -10.67 25.44 -8.91
C VAL A 60 -11.95 24.65 -9.15
N GLY A 61 -12.91 24.82 -8.28
CA GLY A 61 -14.22 24.15 -8.35
C GLY A 61 -15.37 25.13 -8.30
N PHE A 62 -16.55 24.70 -8.68
CA PHE A 62 -17.78 25.44 -8.47
C PHE A 62 -18.40 25.00 -7.14
N CYS A 63 -18.60 25.94 -6.22
CA CYS A 63 -19.26 25.68 -4.97
C CYS A 63 -20.69 26.18 -5.03
N THR A 64 -21.64 25.29 -4.79
CA THR A 64 -23.01 25.64 -4.44
C THR A 64 -23.10 25.66 -2.91
N GLY A 65 -22.89 26.82 -2.30
CA GLY A 65 -22.94 26.96 -0.84
C GLY A 65 -24.30 27.42 -0.38
N ASN A 66 -24.98 26.64 0.44
CA ASN A 66 -25.93 27.17 1.39
C ASN A 66 -25.11 27.82 2.51
N GLY A 67 -24.78 29.11 2.35
CA GLY A 67 -24.17 29.88 3.43
C GLY A 67 -25.11 29.99 4.60
N TYR A 68 -24.75 29.41 5.75
CA TYR A 68 -25.34 29.74 7.04
C TYR A 68 -24.86 31.14 7.42
N GLY A 69 -25.60 32.12 6.97
CA GLY A 69 -25.46 33.54 7.34
C GLY A 69 -26.81 34.19 7.24
N GLY A 70 -27.44 34.53 8.38
CA GLY A 70 -28.75 35.09 8.45
C GLY A 70 -28.90 36.39 7.64
N GLY A 71 -29.73 36.33 6.63
CA GLY A 71 -30.13 37.46 5.78
C GLY A 71 -30.95 36.94 4.63
N TYR A 72 -32.23 37.35 4.56
CA TYR A 72 -33.18 37.07 3.50
C TYR A 72 -32.73 37.62 2.16
N HIS A 73 -31.93 36.86 1.40
CA HIS A 73 -31.82 37.01 -0.04
C HIS A 73 -31.35 35.64 -0.61
N SER A 74 -32.28 34.94 -1.21
CA SER A 74 -32.03 33.72 -1.98
C SER A 74 -31.36 34.10 -3.30
N ASN A 75 -30.04 34.31 -3.26
CA ASN A 75 -29.22 34.36 -4.46
C ASN A 75 -28.52 33.00 -4.58
N ILE A 76 -29.02 32.19 -5.52
CA ILE A 76 -28.25 31.05 -6.02
C ILE A 76 -27.06 31.63 -6.76
N GLY A 77 -25.97 31.93 -6.02
CA GLY A 77 -24.73 32.39 -6.58
C GLY A 77 -23.85 31.18 -6.85
N ILE A 78 -23.47 30.99 -8.09
CA ILE A 78 -22.36 30.10 -8.45
C ILE A 78 -21.08 30.84 -8.07
N SER A 79 -20.41 30.40 -7.01
CA SER A 79 -19.11 30.93 -6.59
C SER A 79 -18.00 29.98 -7.01
N THR A 80 -16.88 30.55 -7.42
CA THR A 80 -15.67 29.79 -7.70
C THR A 80 -14.91 29.58 -6.40
N CYS A 81 -14.68 28.34 -6.03
CA CYS A 81 -13.88 28.00 -4.86
C CYS A 81 -12.48 27.58 -5.27
N ILE A 82 -11.50 28.07 -4.55
CA ILE A 82 -10.12 27.61 -4.65
C ILE A 82 -9.90 26.67 -3.46
N GLY A 83 -9.67 25.41 -3.75
CA GLY A 83 -9.35 24.38 -2.75
C GLY A 83 -7.98 23.79 -3.01
N THR A 84 -7.52 22.99 -2.08
CA THR A 84 -6.32 22.15 -2.27
C THR A 84 -6.80 20.73 -2.54
N ASP A 85 -6.41 20.17 -3.68
CA ASP A 85 -6.60 18.76 -3.99
C ASP A 85 -5.36 18.00 -3.53
N ASN A 86 -5.50 17.20 -2.49
CA ASN A 86 -4.43 16.39 -1.88
C ASN A 86 -4.55 14.92 -2.30
N GLY A 87 -5.41 14.59 -3.26
CA GLY A 87 -5.57 13.23 -3.74
C GLY A 87 -4.38 12.76 -4.58
N PRO A 88 -3.98 11.46 -4.47
CA PRO A 88 -2.97 10.89 -5.34
C PRO A 88 -3.44 10.94 -6.79
N ARG A 89 -2.55 11.34 -7.69
CA ARG A 89 -2.81 11.36 -9.14
C ARG A 89 -1.87 10.44 -9.87
N GLU A 90 -2.46 9.60 -10.67
CA GLU A 90 -1.72 8.72 -11.55
C GLU A 90 -1.43 9.43 -12.88
N GLN A 91 -0.17 9.41 -13.29
CA GLN A 91 0.28 9.97 -14.56
C GLN A 91 1.00 8.88 -15.36
N ALA A 92 0.62 8.74 -16.62
CA ALA A 92 1.34 7.88 -17.55
C ALA A 92 2.67 8.54 -17.93
N VAL A 93 3.76 7.82 -17.73
CA VAL A 93 5.12 8.25 -18.08
C VAL A 93 5.67 7.32 -19.16
N ALA A 94 6.21 7.89 -20.24
CA ALA A 94 6.84 7.10 -21.28
C ALA A 94 8.03 6.31 -20.74
N ILE A 95 8.17 5.05 -21.17
CA ILE A 95 9.26 4.17 -20.80
C ILE A 95 10.00 3.67 -22.03
N ASP A 96 11.28 3.31 -21.88
CA ASP A 96 11.95 2.43 -22.82
C ASP A 96 11.66 0.97 -22.46
N VAL A 97 10.88 0.29 -23.30
CA VAL A 97 10.47 -1.09 -23.07
C VAL A 97 11.68 -2.05 -23.07
N SER A 98 12.75 -1.74 -23.79
CA SER A 98 13.96 -2.56 -23.81
C SER A 98 14.73 -2.46 -22.49
N GLU A 99 14.84 -1.27 -21.93
CA GLU A 99 15.44 -1.06 -20.62
C GLU A 99 14.60 -1.70 -19.50
N GLU A 100 13.28 -1.57 -19.58
CA GLU A 100 12.38 -2.16 -18.59
C GLU A 100 12.43 -3.70 -18.61
N ARG A 101 12.62 -4.32 -19.79
CA ARG A 101 12.87 -5.77 -19.91
C ARG A 101 14.20 -6.18 -19.31
N ALA A 102 15.26 -5.43 -19.54
CA ALA A 102 16.57 -5.71 -18.94
C ALA A 102 16.51 -5.62 -17.41
N LYS A 103 15.81 -4.63 -16.87
CA LYS A 103 15.54 -4.49 -15.45
C LYS A 103 14.72 -5.65 -14.89
N LEU A 104 13.70 -6.12 -15.62
CA LEU A 104 12.91 -7.28 -15.22
C LEU A 104 13.76 -8.55 -15.09
N GLU A 105 14.69 -8.81 -16.00
CA GLU A 105 15.61 -9.95 -15.91
C GLU A 105 16.52 -9.85 -14.69
N GLN A 106 17.08 -8.66 -14.40
CA GLN A 106 17.88 -8.45 -13.20
C GLN A 106 17.06 -8.67 -11.90
N LEU A 107 15.79 -8.24 -11.88
CA LEU A 107 14.90 -8.47 -10.73
C LEU A 107 14.59 -9.96 -10.53
N ARG A 108 14.40 -10.71 -11.61
CA ARG A 108 14.18 -12.17 -11.56
C ARG A 108 15.41 -12.91 -11.02
N GLU A 109 16.59 -12.52 -11.46
CA GLU A 109 17.85 -13.06 -10.92
C GLU A 109 18.01 -12.76 -9.42
N ALA A 110 17.73 -11.50 -9.02
CA ALA A 110 17.76 -11.10 -7.62
C ALA A 110 16.71 -11.85 -6.78
N PHE A 111 15.52 -12.09 -7.33
CA PHE A 111 14.47 -12.87 -6.68
C PHE A 111 14.92 -14.32 -6.45
N ALA A 112 15.52 -14.96 -7.44
CA ALA A 112 16.01 -16.32 -7.31
C ALA A 112 17.11 -16.45 -6.23
N GLN A 113 18.00 -15.48 -6.13
CA GLN A 113 19.03 -15.43 -5.08
C GLN A 113 18.40 -15.20 -3.69
N GLU A 114 17.47 -14.25 -3.58
CA GLU A 114 16.82 -13.94 -2.31
C GLU A 114 15.93 -15.11 -1.83
N GLN A 115 15.34 -15.87 -2.76
CA GLN A 115 14.55 -17.06 -2.41
C GLN A 115 15.38 -18.12 -1.67
N VAL A 116 16.64 -18.32 -2.05
CA VAL A 116 17.57 -19.24 -1.36
C VAL A 116 17.85 -18.71 0.06
N THR A 117 18.10 -17.40 0.17
CA THR A 117 18.35 -16.73 1.45
C THR A 117 17.13 -16.84 2.37
N TYR A 118 15.94 -16.59 1.84
CA TYR A 118 14.68 -16.71 2.57
C TYR A 118 14.48 -18.13 3.13
N GLN A 119 14.70 -19.16 2.32
CA GLN A 119 14.56 -20.56 2.76
C GLN A 119 15.52 -20.88 3.92
N ALA A 120 16.77 -20.40 3.85
CA ALA A 120 17.73 -20.57 4.93
C ALA A 120 17.28 -19.85 6.21
N GLN A 121 16.77 -18.62 6.09
CA GLN A 121 16.26 -17.86 7.23
C GLN A 121 15.03 -18.50 7.85
N VAL A 122 14.08 -19.01 7.05
CA VAL A 122 12.92 -19.75 7.53
C VAL A 122 13.35 -20.98 8.34
N ALA A 123 14.33 -21.76 7.85
CA ALA A 123 14.84 -22.90 8.60
C ALA A 123 15.48 -22.47 9.94
N GLN A 124 16.17 -21.33 9.95
CA GLN A 124 16.74 -20.75 11.16
C GLN A 124 15.65 -20.28 12.14
N CYS A 125 14.58 -19.61 11.65
CA CYS A 125 13.46 -19.20 12.49
C CYS A 125 12.78 -20.40 13.15
N ARG A 126 12.56 -21.48 12.41
CA ARG A 126 11.97 -22.74 12.94
C ARG A 126 12.85 -23.40 13.98
N SER A 127 14.16 -23.35 13.81
CA SER A 127 15.09 -23.93 14.81
C SER A 127 15.21 -23.09 16.07
N ALA A 128 15.10 -21.76 15.94
CA ALA A 128 15.20 -20.83 17.06
C ALA A 128 13.91 -20.76 17.89
N PHE A 129 12.77 -20.96 17.26
CA PHE A 129 11.44 -20.90 17.88
C PHE A 129 10.63 -22.15 17.50
N PRO A 130 10.96 -23.31 18.11
CA PRO A 130 10.17 -24.51 17.89
C PRO A 130 8.76 -24.35 18.48
N ASP A 131 7.75 -24.92 17.82
CA ASP A 131 6.34 -24.96 18.28
C ASP A 131 6.18 -25.76 19.58
#